data_38d21ae5edd7f28ca94f654743686aec
#
_entry.id   38d21ae5edd7f28ca94f654743686aec
#
_cell.length_a   1.000
_cell.length_b   1.000
_cell.length_c   1.000
_cell.angle_alpha   90.00
_cell.angle_beta   90.00
_cell.angle_gamma   90.00
#
_symmetry.space_group_name_H-M   'P 1'
#
loop_
_entity.id
_entity.type
_entity.pdbx_description
1 polymer ?
#
loop_
_entity_poly.entity_id
_entity_poly.type
_entity_poly.pdbx_seq_one_letter_code
_entity_poly.pdbx_strand_id
1 'polypeptide(L)'
;MIYLYVFLGFIALVILASIKQINQYQRGLKFTLGRYTGIMEPGWRLVIPIFQGYQKVDMRIKAVDVPDQKAITRDNVSVLVNAVIYYKVDSAEKAILEVEDFFYAISQYAQTTMRNIVGEVTLDELLGSREKIAERISSVTLVPMMVPSSPKV
;
A
#
# COMPACT_ATOMS: atom_id res chain seq x y z
N MET A 1 -27.72 -44.58 -0.91
CA MET A 1 -28.24 -43.48 -1.74
C MET A 1 -28.10 -42.11 -1.06
N ILE A 2 -28.65 -41.93 0.15
CA ILE A 2 -28.59 -40.67 0.88
C ILE A 2 -27.15 -40.14 1.07
N TYR A 3 -26.22 -40.97 1.50
CA TYR A 3 -24.80 -40.57 1.70
C TYR A 3 -24.13 -40.07 0.41
N LEU A 4 -24.50 -40.64 -0.76
CA LEU A 4 -23.99 -40.15 -2.04
C LEU A 4 -24.47 -38.77 -2.36
N TYR A 5 -25.75 -38.43 -2.12
CA TYR A 5 -26.28 -37.11 -2.35
C TYR A 5 -25.71 -36.09 -1.39
N VAL A 6 -25.50 -36.46 -0.11
CA VAL A 6 -24.84 -35.60 0.89
C VAL A 6 -23.40 -35.30 0.47
N PHE A 7 -22.66 -36.30 0.01
CA PHE A 7 -21.27 -36.14 -0.47
C PHE A 7 -21.20 -35.25 -1.73
N LEU A 8 -22.12 -35.44 -2.67
CA LEU A 8 -22.19 -34.60 -3.88
C LEU A 8 -22.56 -33.14 -3.55
N GLY A 9 -23.51 -32.94 -2.62
CA GLY A 9 -23.87 -31.63 -2.12
C GLY A 9 -22.70 -30.91 -1.43
N PHE A 10 -21.93 -31.63 -0.63
CA PHE A 10 -20.73 -31.09 0.00
C PHE A 10 -19.67 -30.65 -1.01
N ILE A 11 -19.42 -31.47 -2.05
CA ILE A 11 -18.48 -31.10 -3.13
C ILE A 11 -18.98 -29.87 -3.87
N ALA A 12 -20.27 -29.81 -4.22
CA ALA A 12 -20.84 -28.63 -4.88
C ALA A 12 -20.68 -27.36 -4.04
N LEU A 13 -20.89 -27.44 -2.73
CA LEU A 13 -20.71 -26.33 -1.80
C LEU A 13 -19.26 -25.85 -1.75
N VAL A 14 -18.30 -26.78 -1.71
CA VAL A 14 -16.86 -26.45 -1.75
C VAL A 14 -16.48 -25.77 -3.05
N ILE A 15 -17.01 -26.25 -4.20
CA ILE A 15 -16.75 -25.62 -5.51
C ILE A 15 -17.30 -24.20 -5.56
N LEU A 16 -18.53 -23.99 -5.08
CA LEU A 16 -19.14 -22.65 -5.02
C LEU A 16 -18.34 -21.71 -4.09
N ALA A 17 -17.88 -22.20 -2.95
CA ALA A 17 -17.06 -21.42 -2.02
C ALA A 17 -15.66 -21.10 -2.58
N SER A 18 -15.18 -21.87 -3.56
CA SER A 18 -13.87 -21.69 -4.20
C SER A 18 -13.86 -20.54 -5.21
N ILE A 19 -15.02 -20.10 -5.69
CA ILE A 19 -15.12 -19.03 -6.68
C ILE A 19 -14.95 -17.68 -5.96
N LYS A 20 -13.90 -16.95 -6.31
CA LYS A 20 -13.62 -15.61 -5.76
C LYS A 20 -13.55 -14.59 -6.90
N GLN A 21 -14.19 -13.44 -6.68
CA GLN A 21 -14.17 -12.32 -7.61
C GLN A 21 -13.10 -11.30 -7.18
N ILE A 22 -12.28 -10.90 -8.15
CA ILE A 22 -11.29 -9.83 -8.01
C ILE A 22 -11.74 -8.69 -8.91
N ASN A 23 -11.90 -7.50 -8.35
CA ASN A 23 -12.34 -6.33 -9.09
C ASN A 23 -11.21 -5.78 -9.99
N GLN A 24 -11.58 -5.03 -11.02
CA GLN A 24 -10.65 -4.42 -12.01
C GLN A 24 -9.55 -3.57 -11.35
N TYR A 25 -9.90 -2.86 -10.28
CA TYR A 25 -8.99 -1.98 -9.54
C TYR A 25 -8.19 -2.70 -8.46
N GLN A 26 -8.33 -4.02 -8.35
CA GLN A 26 -7.63 -4.85 -7.37
C GLN A 26 -6.70 -5.85 -8.06
N ARG A 27 -5.62 -6.21 -7.36
CA ARG A 27 -4.79 -7.36 -7.69
C ARG A 27 -4.81 -8.30 -6.49
N GLY A 28 -4.96 -9.59 -6.77
CA GLY A 28 -4.89 -10.62 -5.75
C GLY A 28 -3.50 -11.23 -5.71
N LEU A 29 -2.95 -11.45 -4.50
CA LEU A 29 -1.80 -12.32 -4.31
C LEU A 29 -2.30 -13.67 -3.84
N LYS A 30 -1.87 -14.72 -4.52
CA LYS A 30 -2.23 -16.10 -4.21
C LYS A 30 -1.13 -16.75 -3.39
N PHE A 31 -1.54 -17.34 -2.27
CA PHE A 31 -0.66 -18.12 -1.40
C PHE A 31 -1.15 -19.59 -1.40
N THR A 32 -0.26 -20.51 -1.61
CA THR A 32 -0.55 -21.95 -1.52
C THR A 32 0.26 -22.53 -0.36
N LEU A 33 -0.43 -23.02 0.66
CA LEU A 33 0.19 -23.52 1.90
C LEU A 33 1.16 -22.50 2.53
N GLY A 34 0.79 -21.20 2.53
CA GLY A 34 1.60 -20.11 3.07
C GLY A 34 2.71 -19.60 2.13
N ARG A 35 2.95 -20.27 1.00
CA ARG A 35 3.96 -19.83 0.02
C ARG A 35 3.31 -18.99 -1.08
N TYR A 36 3.93 -17.86 -1.42
CA TYR A 36 3.52 -17.04 -2.56
C TYR A 36 3.64 -17.82 -3.87
N THR A 37 2.57 -17.83 -4.65
CA THR A 37 2.50 -18.60 -5.90
C THR A 37 2.34 -17.69 -7.13
N GLY A 38 1.81 -16.48 -6.96
CA GLY A 38 1.67 -15.54 -8.07
C GLY A 38 0.57 -14.51 -7.89
N ILE A 39 0.47 -13.60 -8.86
CA ILE A 39 -0.52 -12.54 -8.91
C ILE A 39 -1.78 -13.06 -9.60
N MET A 40 -2.92 -12.74 -9.02
CA MET A 40 -4.24 -13.02 -9.60
C MET A 40 -4.76 -11.74 -10.25
N GLU A 41 -4.96 -11.80 -11.55
CA GLU A 41 -5.58 -10.72 -12.31
C GLU A 41 -7.09 -10.58 -12.00
N PRO A 42 -7.70 -9.43 -12.31
CA PRO A 42 -9.12 -9.21 -12.16
C PRO A 42 -9.97 -10.26 -12.88
N GLY A 43 -11.14 -10.54 -12.31
CA GLY A 43 -12.07 -11.52 -12.84
C GLY A 43 -12.43 -12.60 -11.84
N TRP A 44 -13.07 -13.64 -12.33
CA TRP A 44 -13.45 -14.81 -11.53
C TRP A 44 -12.26 -15.76 -11.45
N ARG A 45 -11.86 -16.10 -10.23
CA ARG A 45 -10.72 -16.98 -9.98
C ARG A 45 -11.10 -18.08 -9.00
N LEU A 46 -10.56 -19.28 -9.25
CA LEU A 46 -10.72 -20.41 -8.36
C LEU A 46 -9.62 -20.40 -7.30
N VAL A 47 -10.05 -20.42 -6.04
CA VAL A 47 -9.17 -20.47 -4.87
C VAL A 47 -9.69 -21.56 -3.95
N ILE A 48 -8.93 -22.62 -3.75
CA ILE A 48 -9.32 -23.73 -2.88
C ILE A 48 -9.18 -23.28 -1.42
N PRO A 49 -10.27 -23.13 -0.66
CA PRO A 49 -10.27 -22.40 0.61
C PRO A 49 -9.41 -23.03 1.71
N ILE A 50 -9.11 -24.34 1.64
CA ILE A 50 -8.32 -25.04 2.66
C ILE A 50 -6.81 -24.93 2.38
N PHE A 51 -6.40 -24.98 1.10
CA PHE A 51 -4.99 -25.03 0.70
C PHE A 51 -4.47 -23.70 0.18
N GLN A 52 -5.35 -22.78 -0.21
CA GLN A 52 -5.00 -21.54 -0.86
C GLN A 52 -5.61 -20.35 -0.14
N GLY A 53 -4.74 -19.45 0.30
CA GLY A 53 -5.11 -18.10 0.75
C GLY A 53 -4.97 -17.09 -0.37
N TYR A 54 -5.67 -15.98 -0.27
CA TYR A 54 -5.47 -14.85 -1.17
C TYR A 54 -5.59 -13.53 -0.40
N GLN A 55 -4.82 -12.55 -0.83
CA GLN A 55 -4.87 -11.19 -0.30
C GLN A 55 -5.09 -10.20 -1.44
N LYS A 56 -6.03 -9.27 -1.27
CA LYS A 56 -6.36 -8.27 -2.29
C LYS A 56 -5.64 -6.97 -1.98
N VAL A 57 -5.05 -6.37 -2.99
CA VAL A 57 -4.43 -5.04 -2.94
C VAL A 57 -5.19 -4.11 -3.88
N ASP A 58 -5.56 -2.94 -3.39
CA ASP A 58 -6.19 -1.90 -4.17
C ASP A 58 -5.11 -1.07 -4.88
N MET A 59 -5.21 -0.97 -6.21
CA MET A 59 -4.23 -0.29 -7.06
C MET A 59 -4.60 1.17 -7.37
N ARG A 60 -5.70 1.68 -6.79
CA ARG A 60 -6.14 3.06 -7.02
C ARG A 60 -5.29 4.03 -6.21
N ILE A 61 -5.34 5.29 -6.62
CA ILE A 61 -4.78 6.38 -5.84
C ILE A 61 -5.57 6.50 -4.54
N LYS A 62 -4.86 6.54 -3.43
CA LYS A 62 -5.40 6.73 -2.08
C LYS A 62 -4.76 7.94 -1.43
N ALA A 63 -5.50 8.59 -0.55
CA ALA A 63 -5.00 9.65 0.30
C ALA A 63 -4.73 9.12 1.71
N VAL A 64 -3.63 9.57 2.31
CA VAL A 64 -3.31 9.37 3.72
C VAL A 64 -3.07 10.73 4.35
N ASP A 65 -3.76 10.98 5.45
CA ASP A 65 -3.53 12.16 6.27
C ASP A 65 -2.25 11.96 7.10
N VAL A 66 -1.35 12.91 6.99
CA VAL A 66 -0.17 13.00 7.87
C VAL A 66 -0.56 13.86 9.05
N PRO A 67 -0.50 13.33 10.28
CA PRO A 67 -0.87 14.09 11.46
C PRO A 67 0.04 15.29 11.67
N ASP A 68 -0.46 16.28 12.40
CA ASP A 68 0.26 17.51 12.72
C ASP A 68 1.66 17.23 13.27
N GLN A 69 2.66 17.83 12.62
CA GLN A 69 4.06 17.75 13.04
C GLN A 69 4.57 19.11 13.48
N LYS A 70 5.19 19.14 14.66
CA LYS A 70 5.98 20.30 15.08
C LYS A 70 7.33 20.25 14.40
N ALA A 71 7.66 21.28 13.64
CA ALA A 71 8.94 21.42 12.99
C ALA A 71 9.50 22.83 13.25
N ILE A 72 10.82 22.99 13.09
CA ILE A 72 11.49 24.26 13.23
C ILE A 72 12.05 24.62 11.86
N THR A 73 11.69 25.80 11.36
CA THR A 73 12.17 26.32 10.08
C THR A 73 13.64 26.74 10.18
N ARG A 74 14.28 27.01 9.04
CA ARG A 74 15.69 27.46 8.99
C ARG A 74 15.94 28.74 9.76
N ASP A 75 14.96 29.64 9.87
CA ASP A 75 14.98 30.88 10.62
C ASP A 75 14.59 30.74 12.11
N ASN A 76 14.62 29.46 12.60
CA ASN A 76 14.38 29.10 14.00
C ASN A 76 12.96 29.41 14.49
N VAL A 77 11.96 29.38 13.59
CA VAL A 77 10.55 29.55 13.95
C VAL A 77 9.90 28.19 14.09
N SER A 78 9.21 27.96 15.21
CA SER A 78 8.44 26.73 15.42
C SER A 78 7.10 26.81 14.69
N VAL A 79 6.84 25.85 13.82
CA VAL A 79 5.61 25.75 13.03
C VAL A 79 4.93 24.40 13.23
N LEU A 80 3.61 24.41 13.11
CA LEU A 80 2.80 23.18 13.07
C LEU A 80 2.38 22.96 11.63
N VAL A 81 2.76 21.82 11.06
CA VAL A 81 2.45 21.49 9.67
C VAL A 81 1.73 20.15 9.58
N ASN A 82 0.74 20.09 8.71
CA ASN A 82 0.05 18.88 8.32
C ASN A 82 0.07 18.73 6.80
N ALA A 83 -0.16 17.54 6.31
CA ALA A 83 -0.22 17.28 4.88
C ALA A 83 -1.15 16.11 4.58
N VAL A 84 -1.66 16.08 3.36
CA VAL A 84 -2.34 14.93 2.77
C VAL A 84 -1.47 14.39 1.65
N ILE A 85 -1.15 13.11 1.70
CA ILE A 85 -0.32 12.46 0.69
C ILE A 85 -1.19 11.57 -0.17
N TYR A 86 -1.04 11.72 -1.47
CA TYR A 86 -1.65 10.82 -2.44
C TYR A 86 -0.61 9.79 -2.87
N TYR A 87 -0.93 8.51 -2.73
CA TYR A 87 -0.08 7.43 -3.15
C TYR A 87 -0.84 6.41 -3.99
N LYS A 88 -0.11 5.66 -4.79
CA LYS A 88 -0.62 4.55 -5.60
C LYS A 88 0.32 3.36 -5.43
N VAL A 89 -0.26 2.17 -5.27
CA VAL A 89 0.53 0.93 -5.27
C VAL A 89 0.87 0.58 -6.71
N ASP A 90 2.15 0.50 -7.04
CA ASP A 90 2.63 0.09 -8.36
C ASP A 90 2.76 -1.43 -8.46
N SER A 91 3.31 -2.06 -7.44
CA SER A 91 3.47 -3.51 -7.37
C SER A 91 2.76 -4.08 -6.14
N ALA A 92 1.69 -4.85 -6.37
CA ALA A 92 0.97 -5.52 -5.29
C ALA A 92 1.84 -6.54 -4.54
N GLU A 93 2.77 -7.19 -5.25
CA GLU A 93 3.70 -8.18 -4.71
C GLU A 93 4.63 -7.55 -3.67
N LYS A 94 5.33 -6.49 -4.04
CA LYS A 94 6.24 -5.77 -3.14
C LYS A 94 5.51 -5.20 -1.93
N ALA A 95 4.32 -4.64 -2.14
CA ALA A 95 3.54 -4.02 -1.08
C ALA A 95 3.12 -5.01 0.03
N ILE A 96 3.00 -6.31 -0.28
CA ILE A 96 2.57 -7.32 0.69
C ILE A 96 3.73 -8.17 1.19
N LEU A 97 4.73 -8.45 0.35
CA LEU A 97 5.81 -9.38 0.72
C LEU A 97 6.99 -8.67 1.37
N GLU A 98 7.23 -7.40 1.04
CA GLU A 98 8.40 -6.67 1.52
C GLU A 98 8.10 -5.74 2.70
N VAL A 99 6.82 -5.33 2.89
CA VAL A 99 6.43 -4.37 3.93
C VAL A 99 5.25 -4.92 4.72
N GLU A 100 5.40 -4.99 6.03
CA GLU A 100 4.36 -5.50 6.94
C GLU A 100 3.13 -4.57 6.94
N ASP A 101 3.37 -3.27 7.15
CA ASP A 101 2.33 -2.22 7.08
C ASP A 101 2.83 -1.06 6.22
N PHE A 102 2.48 -1.11 4.93
CA PHE A 102 2.90 -0.08 3.99
C PHE A 102 2.20 1.27 4.23
N PHE A 103 1.00 1.30 4.81
CA PHE A 103 0.35 2.55 5.18
C PHE A 103 1.12 3.28 6.29
N TYR A 104 1.50 2.53 7.31
CA TYR A 104 2.32 3.06 8.39
C TYR A 104 3.69 3.52 7.88
N ALA A 105 4.34 2.73 7.06
CA ALA A 105 5.64 3.07 6.48
C ALA A 105 5.58 4.35 5.63
N ILE A 106 4.55 4.52 4.78
CA ILE A 106 4.34 5.73 3.99
C ILE A 106 4.11 6.94 4.91
N SER A 107 3.27 6.81 5.93
CA SER A 107 2.99 7.89 6.87
C SER A 107 4.27 8.34 7.60
N GLN A 108 5.09 7.40 8.09
CA GLN A 108 6.35 7.71 8.77
C GLN A 108 7.39 8.35 7.84
N TYR A 109 7.50 7.84 6.62
CA TYR A 109 8.38 8.42 5.61
C TYR A 109 7.97 9.86 5.28
N ALA A 110 6.70 10.09 5.12
CA ALA A 110 6.15 11.41 4.85
C ALA A 110 6.38 12.41 5.98
N GLN A 111 6.15 11.99 7.23
CA GLN A 111 6.43 12.82 8.41
C GLN A 111 7.90 13.24 8.46
N THR A 112 8.80 12.30 8.22
CA THR A 112 10.25 12.55 8.23
C THR A 112 10.65 13.50 7.09
N THR A 113 10.15 13.25 5.88
CA THR A 113 10.42 14.09 4.70
C THR A 113 9.90 15.50 4.89
N MET A 114 8.67 15.64 5.41
CA MET A 114 8.07 16.94 5.67
C MET A 114 8.88 17.74 6.70
N ARG A 115 9.32 17.07 7.78
CA ARG A 115 10.18 17.71 8.79
C ARG A 115 11.49 18.20 8.20
N ASN A 116 12.13 17.41 7.34
CA ASN A 116 13.38 17.78 6.68
C ASN A 116 13.17 18.99 5.75
N ILE A 117 12.14 18.95 4.92
CA ILE A 117 11.84 20.05 3.98
C ILE A 117 11.52 21.35 4.73
N VAL A 118 10.74 21.28 5.81
CA VAL A 118 10.44 22.45 6.63
C VAL A 118 11.70 23.02 7.28
N GLY A 119 12.62 22.17 7.73
CA GLY A 119 13.91 22.58 8.29
C GLY A 119 14.87 23.27 7.30
N GLU A 120 14.68 23.03 6.00
CA GLU A 120 15.50 23.63 4.93
C GLU A 120 15.01 25.00 4.47
N VAL A 121 13.74 25.34 4.73
CA VAL A 121 13.11 26.58 4.23
C VAL A 121 12.87 27.59 5.35
N THR A 122 12.75 28.86 4.98
CA THR A 122 12.33 29.91 5.90
C THR A 122 10.80 29.97 6.00
N LEU A 123 10.28 30.67 7.04
CA LEU A 123 8.85 30.87 7.20
C LEU A 123 8.24 31.60 6.00
N ASP A 124 8.93 32.60 5.45
CA ASP A 124 8.47 33.35 4.28
C ASP A 124 8.40 32.48 3.03
N GLU A 125 9.39 31.60 2.82
CA GLU A 125 9.38 30.61 1.74
C GLU A 125 8.26 29.58 1.91
N LEU A 126 7.99 29.14 3.13
CA LEU A 126 6.92 28.21 3.48
C LEU A 126 5.54 28.80 3.16
N LEU A 127 5.32 30.07 3.46
CA LEU A 127 4.06 30.77 3.22
C LEU A 127 3.89 31.23 1.77
N GLY A 128 4.97 31.67 1.13
CA GLY A 128 4.96 32.23 -0.23
C GLY A 128 5.05 31.18 -1.37
N SER A 129 5.59 30.02 -1.09
CA SER A 129 5.91 29.01 -2.12
C SER A 129 5.26 27.65 -1.83
N ARG A 130 4.02 27.64 -1.33
CA ARG A 130 3.30 26.40 -0.98
C ARG A 130 3.28 25.37 -2.12
N GLU A 131 3.09 25.83 -3.36
CA GLU A 131 3.07 24.96 -4.55
C GLU A 131 4.42 24.29 -4.80
N LYS A 132 5.53 25.01 -4.68
CA LYS A 132 6.88 24.45 -4.85
C LYS A 132 7.23 23.43 -3.78
N ILE A 133 6.77 23.67 -2.55
CA ILE A 133 6.97 22.75 -1.42
C ILE A 133 6.12 21.48 -1.62
N ALA A 134 4.87 21.62 -2.05
CA ALA A 134 4.00 20.51 -2.39
C ALA A 134 4.58 19.66 -3.54
N GLU A 135 5.16 20.30 -4.56
CA GLU A 135 5.84 19.62 -5.66
C GLU A 135 7.09 18.87 -5.20
N ARG A 136 7.91 19.45 -4.32
CA ARG A 136 9.06 18.76 -3.71
C ARG A 136 8.64 17.55 -2.87
N ILE A 137 7.59 17.68 -2.07
CA ILE A 137 7.04 16.57 -1.30
C ILE A 137 6.51 15.48 -2.24
N SER A 138 5.79 15.86 -3.29
CA SER A 138 5.24 14.89 -4.26
C SER A 138 6.32 14.21 -5.09
N SER A 139 7.37 14.91 -5.51
CA SER A 139 8.49 14.34 -6.27
C SER A 139 9.29 13.31 -5.45
N VAL A 140 9.42 13.53 -4.15
CA VAL A 140 10.07 12.58 -3.23
C VAL A 140 9.14 11.41 -2.90
N THR A 141 7.82 11.62 -2.88
CA THR A 141 6.82 10.57 -2.60
C THR A 141 6.52 9.69 -3.82
N LEU A 142 6.74 10.21 -5.03
CA LEU A 142 6.64 9.45 -6.30
C LEU A 142 7.86 8.58 -6.59
N VAL A 143 8.87 8.55 -5.72
CA VAL A 143 9.94 7.57 -5.84
C VAL A 143 9.28 6.19 -5.79
N PRO A 144 9.33 5.39 -6.88
CA PRO A 144 8.93 4.01 -6.78
C PRO A 144 9.71 3.42 -5.61
N MET A 145 9.09 2.59 -4.78
CA MET A 145 9.77 1.88 -3.71
C MET A 145 10.95 1.09 -4.30
N MET A 146 12.03 1.81 -4.60
CA MET A 146 13.34 1.25 -4.79
C MET A 146 13.87 0.98 -3.39
N VAL A 147 13.50 -0.16 -2.84
CA VAL A 147 14.34 -0.77 -1.82
C VAL A 147 15.70 -0.93 -2.49
N PRO A 148 16.76 -0.29 -1.97
CA PRO A 148 18.09 -0.51 -2.52
C PRO A 148 18.33 -2.02 -2.46
N SER A 149 18.55 -2.63 -3.61
CA SER A 149 18.98 -4.01 -3.68
C SER A 149 20.20 -4.13 -2.78
N SER A 150 20.04 -4.84 -1.67
CA SER A 150 21.15 -5.20 -0.78
C SER A 150 22.30 -5.70 -1.64
N PRO A 151 23.52 -5.15 -1.52
CA PRO A 151 24.65 -5.70 -2.23
C PRO A 151 24.80 -7.15 -1.78
N LYS A 152 24.77 -8.07 -2.74
CA LYS A 152 25.11 -9.46 -2.50
C LYS A 152 26.56 -9.49 -2.02
N VAL A 153 26.76 -9.85 -0.76
CA VAL A 153 28.03 -10.37 -0.24
C VAL A 153 28.09 -11.85 -0.52
#